data_e9a922612823643c11218f3616b0cb1d
#
_entry.id   e9a922612823643c11218f3616b0cb1d
#
_cell.length_a   1.000
_cell.length_b   1.000
_cell.length_c   1.000
_cell.angle_alpha   90.00
_cell.angle_beta   90.00
_cell.angle_gamma   90.00
#
_symmetry.space_group_name_H-M   'P 1'
#
loop_
_entity.id
_entity.type
_entity.pdbx_description
1 polymer ?
#
loop_
_entity_poly.entity_id
_entity_poly.type
_entity_poly.pdbx_seq_one_letter_code
_entity_poly.pdbx_strand_id
1 'polypeptide(L)'
;MIQHLTEIVEEARKRGKKRLAVAYGQDSHTLEAVYEAYKEGLVEPTLYGEKSVIEQVCAENDIDIKAFNIVDEASDVKCVQQAVAAVVAGNADVLMKGLVSTDKYMRGILNKEAGLFPPKGVLSHVSIVEMPCYHKLLVISDVAVIPLPDFKQKIKQIGYLANVASLLGIETPKIACIAPSEQLLPSVISSVSYTHLRAHET
;
A
#
# COMPACT_ATOMS: atom_id res chain seq x y z
N MET A 1 -16.88 -14.10 3.94
CA MET A 1 -16.83 -12.65 3.69
C MET A 1 -16.30 -11.97 4.93
N ILE A 2 -15.24 -11.24 4.82
CA ILE A 2 -14.60 -10.49 5.90
C ILE A 2 -15.41 -9.22 6.18
N GLN A 3 -15.76 -8.98 7.45
CA GLN A 3 -16.61 -7.86 7.88
C GLN A 3 -15.87 -6.86 8.78
N HIS A 4 -14.78 -7.29 9.44
CA HIS A 4 -14.00 -6.48 10.37
C HIS A 4 -12.52 -6.44 9.98
N LEU A 5 -11.82 -5.35 10.29
CA LEU A 5 -10.38 -5.23 10.03
C LEU A 5 -9.55 -6.28 10.76
N THR A 6 -9.98 -6.69 11.95
CA THR A 6 -9.34 -7.76 12.73
C THR A 6 -9.35 -9.11 12.00
N GLU A 7 -10.41 -9.42 11.26
CA GLU A 7 -10.52 -10.64 10.47
C GLU A 7 -9.51 -10.66 9.29
N ILE A 8 -9.14 -9.48 8.77
CA ILE A 8 -8.09 -9.36 7.73
C ILE A 8 -6.75 -9.84 8.30
N VAL A 9 -6.41 -9.45 9.53
CA VAL A 9 -5.17 -9.86 10.20
C VAL A 9 -5.18 -11.36 10.43
N GLU A 10 -6.28 -11.93 10.89
CA GLU A 10 -6.42 -13.37 11.09
C GLU A 10 -6.26 -14.16 9.78
N GLU A 11 -6.87 -13.66 8.70
CA GLU A 11 -6.75 -14.29 7.38
C GLU A 11 -5.32 -14.16 6.82
N ALA A 12 -4.66 -13.03 7.05
CA ALA A 12 -3.26 -12.83 6.67
C ALA A 12 -2.34 -13.84 7.37
N ARG A 13 -2.55 -14.10 8.68
CA ARG A 13 -1.78 -15.11 9.43
C ARG A 13 -1.91 -16.51 8.82
N LYS A 14 -3.11 -16.91 8.38
CA LYS A 14 -3.34 -18.22 7.76
C LYS A 14 -2.57 -18.40 6.44
N ARG A 15 -2.31 -17.30 5.72
CA ARG A 15 -1.57 -17.32 4.46
C ARG A 15 -0.05 -17.36 4.62
N GLY A 16 0.43 -17.35 5.86
CA GLY A 16 1.85 -17.40 6.21
C GLY A 16 2.55 -16.05 6.09
N LYS A 17 3.72 -15.98 6.69
CA LYS A 17 4.55 -14.77 6.76
C LYS A 17 4.93 -14.27 5.37
N LYS A 18 4.97 -12.95 5.21
CA LYS A 18 5.45 -12.27 4.01
C LYS A 18 6.79 -11.61 4.26
N ARG A 19 7.71 -11.72 3.32
CA ARG A 19 9.01 -11.06 3.39
C ARG A 19 8.79 -9.56 3.15
N LEU A 20 9.13 -8.74 4.13
CA LEU A 20 8.91 -7.30 4.13
C LEU A 20 10.24 -6.58 3.93
N ALA A 21 10.36 -5.79 2.85
CA ALA A 21 11.48 -4.87 2.64
C ALA A 21 11.10 -3.47 3.10
N VAL A 22 11.80 -2.93 4.11
CA VAL A 22 11.54 -1.61 4.69
C VAL A 22 12.61 -0.62 4.24
N ALA A 23 12.22 0.33 3.41
CA ALA A 23 13.12 1.34 2.87
C ALA A 23 13.36 2.47 3.87
N TYR A 24 14.59 2.59 4.38
CA TYR A 24 15.02 3.55 5.39
C TYR A 24 14.24 3.42 6.71
N GLY A 25 14.16 2.19 7.21
CA GLY A 25 13.40 1.83 8.42
C GLY A 25 14.28 1.95 9.67
N GLN A 26 14.49 3.16 10.16
CA GLN A 26 15.38 3.43 11.30
C GLN A 26 14.80 4.40 12.34
N ASP A 27 13.52 4.76 12.23
CA ASP A 27 12.80 5.56 13.21
C ASP A 27 11.92 4.67 14.12
N SER A 28 11.61 5.17 15.33
CA SER A 28 10.88 4.41 16.35
C SER A 28 9.52 3.93 15.86
N HIS A 29 8.73 4.80 15.22
CA HIS A 29 7.39 4.44 14.75
C HIS A 29 7.40 3.33 13.70
N THR A 30 8.36 3.41 12.74
CA THR A 30 8.55 2.35 11.75
C THR A 30 8.96 1.04 12.40
N LEU A 31 9.95 1.08 13.30
CA LEU A 31 10.47 -0.12 13.97
C LEU A 31 9.45 -0.78 14.89
N GLU A 32 8.68 0.00 15.66
CA GLU A 32 7.59 -0.49 16.50
C GLU A 32 6.50 -1.19 15.65
N ALA A 33 6.04 -0.54 14.58
CA ALA A 33 5.01 -1.10 13.70
C ALA A 33 5.47 -2.41 13.03
N VAL A 34 6.72 -2.45 12.57
CA VAL A 34 7.31 -3.64 11.95
C VAL A 34 7.50 -4.76 12.97
N TYR A 35 7.93 -4.40 14.20
CA TYR A 35 8.10 -5.37 15.29
C TYR A 35 6.78 -5.98 15.73
N GLU A 36 5.71 -5.18 15.83
CA GLU A 36 4.37 -5.70 16.10
C GLU A 36 3.92 -6.68 15.00
N ALA A 37 4.07 -6.31 13.73
CA ALA A 37 3.73 -7.19 12.61
C ALA A 37 4.56 -8.49 12.62
N TYR A 38 5.82 -8.44 13.05
CA TYR A 38 6.66 -9.63 13.24
C TYR A 38 6.16 -10.50 14.38
N LYS A 39 5.85 -9.93 15.55
CA LYS A 39 5.30 -10.66 16.71
C LYS A 39 3.96 -11.32 16.38
N GLU A 40 3.13 -10.63 15.59
CA GLU A 40 1.87 -11.12 15.08
C GLU A 40 2.03 -12.27 14.05
N GLY A 41 3.25 -12.58 13.64
CA GLY A 41 3.55 -13.62 12.67
C GLY A 41 3.17 -13.29 11.22
N LEU A 42 2.99 -12.01 10.90
CA LEU A 42 2.58 -11.53 9.57
C LEU A 42 3.75 -11.38 8.61
N VAL A 43 4.92 -10.96 9.11
CA VAL A 43 6.06 -10.61 8.27
C VAL A 43 7.39 -11.18 8.76
N GLU A 44 8.33 -11.29 7.82
CA GLU A 44 9.77 -11.47 8.03
C GLU A 44 10.47 -10.21 7.51
N PRO A 45 10.86 -9.27 8.39
CA PRO A 45 11.33 -7.97 7.96
C PRO A 45 12.81 -7.93 7.63
N THR A 46 13.15 -7.23 6.55
CA THR A 46 14.50 -6.78 6.21
C THR A 46 14.49 -5.25 6.19
N LEU A 47 15.28 -4.66 7.08
CA LEU A 47 15.43 -3.21 7.21
C LEU A 47 16.62 -2.75 6.37
N TYR A 48 16.42 -1.77 5.52
CA TYR A 48 17.47 -1.05 4.81
C TYR A 48 17.64 0.29 5.52
N GLY A 49 18.77 0.51 6.19
CA GLY A 49 19.02 1.70 6.99
C GLY A 49 20.37 1.65 7.66
N GLU A 50 20.74 2.71 8.37
CA GLU A 50 21.98 2.78 9.12
C GLU A 50 21.89 1.88 10.36
N LYS A 51 22.70 0.82 10.38
CA LYS A 51 22.65 -0.22 11.41
C LYS A 51 22.82 0.32 12.81
N SER A 52 23.75 1.25 13.01
CA SER A 52 24.02 1.87 14.32
C SER A 52 22.81 2.63 14.87
N VAL A 53 22.06 3.32 13.99
CA VAL A 53 20.83 4.03 14.36
C VAL A 53 19.71 3.05 14.69
N ILE A 54 19.55 1.98 13.89
CA ILE A 54 18.56 0.93 14.15
C ILE A 54 18.84 0.26 15.51
N GLU A 55 20.11 -0.08 15.81
CA GLU A 55 20.51 -0.68 17.08
C GLU A 55 20.18 0.23 18.28
N GLN A 56 20.49 1.51 18.15
CA GLN A 56 20.18 2.50 19.19
C GLN A 56 18.66 2.61 19.41
N VAL A 57 17.87 2.81 18.34
CA VAL A 57 16.42 2.98 18.46
C VAL A 57 15.75 1.71 19.00
N CYS A 58 16.20 0.52 18.61
CA CYS A 58 15.70 -0.74 19.17
C CYS A 58 15.97 -0.83 20.68
N ALA A 59 17.17 -0.45 21.13
CA ALA A 59 17.52 -0.46 22.56
C ALA A 59 16.71 0.55 23.37
N GLU A 60 16.42 1.73 22.81
CA GLU A 60 15.63 2.78 23.45
C GLU A 60 14.13 2.43 23.58
N ASN A 61 13.61 1.52 22.73
CA ASN A 61 12.20 1.17 22.66
C ASN A 61 11.89 -0.30 23.02
N ASP A 62 12.83 -1.00 23.68
CA ASP A 62 12.68 -2.41 24.09
C ASP A 62 12.32 -3.36 22.92
N ILE A 63 12.87 -3.10 21.73
CA ILE A 63 12.67 -3.92 20.53
C ILE A 63 13.80 -4.93 20.40
N ASP A 64 13.48 -6.23 20.28
CA ASP A 64 14.48 -7.25 20.02
C ASP A 64 14.98 -7.15 18.56
N ILE A 65 16.19 -6.66 18.40
CA ILE A 65 16.85 -6.48 17.10
C ILE A 65 16.97 -7.79 16.30
N LYS A 66 16.97 -8.94 16.96
CA LYS A 66 17.03 -10.27 16.31
C LYS A 66 15.78 -10.58 15.46
N ALA A 67 14.70 -9.80 15.65
CA ALA A 67 13.50 -9.88 14.83
C ALA A 67 13.74 -9.40 13.37
N PHE A 68 14.85 -8.69 13.12
CA PHE A 68 15.10 -8.02 11.86
C PHE A 68 16.36 -8.54 11.15
N ASN A 69 16.26 -8.71 9.84
CA ASN A 69 17.43 -8.71 8.97
C ASN A 69 17.78 -7.26 8.66
N ILE A 70 19.07 -6.88 8.77
CA ILE A 70 19.52 -5.50 8.56
C ILE A 70 20.52 -5.46 7.41
N VAL A 71 20.24 -4.60 6.45
CA VAL A 71 21.16 -4.21 5.38
C VAL A 71 21.66 -2.80 5.70
N ASP A 72 22.93 -2.70 6.09
CA ASP A 72 23.55 -1.46 6.53
C ASP A 72 23.78 -0.51 5.34
N GLU A 73 23.04 0.57 5.31
CA GLU A 73 23.16 1.62 4.29
C GLU A 73 22.67 2.96 4.87
N ALA A 74 23.56 3.95 4.87
CA ALA A 74 23.26 5.28 5.41
C ALA A 74 22.47 6.18 4.43
N SER A 75 22.53 5.91 3.12
CA SER A 75 21.85 6.71 2.11
C SER A 75 20.39 6.29 1.96
N ASP A 76 19.46 7.19 2.28
CA ASP A 76 18.03 6.97 2.14
C ASP A 76 17.62 6.60 0.71
N VAL A 77 18.25 7.21 -0.31
CA VAL A 77 18.00 6.89 -1.73
C VAL A 77 18.45 5.47 -2.07
N LYS A 78 19.63 5.06 -1.58
CA LYS A 78 20.12 3.69 -1.80
C LYS A 78 19.29 2.67 -1.04
N CYS A 79 18.84 2.97 0.17
CA CYS A 79 17.90 2.11 0.91
C CYS A 79 16.63 1.85 0.10
N VAL A 80 16.04 2.88 -0.52
CA VAL A 80 14.89 2.72 -1.41
C VAL A 80 15.24 1.84 -2.61
N GLN A 81 16.37 2.09 -3.28
CA GLN A 81 16.77 1.31 -4.45
C GLN A 81 16.99 -0.18 -4.10
N GLN A 82 17.65 -0.48 -3.00
CA GLN A 82 17.90 -1.85 -2.55
C GLN A 82 16.61 -2.56 -2.13
N ALA A 83 15.71 -1.88 -1.39
CA ALA A 83 14.42 -2.43 -0.99
C ALA A 83 13.53 -2.73 -2.21
N VAL A 84 13.47 -1.81 -3.20
CA VAL A 84 12.78 -2.02 -4.47
C VAL A 84 13.39 -3.18 -5.24
N ALA A 85 14.72 -3.24 -5.36
CA ALA A 85 15.42 -4.32 -6.04
C ALA A 85 15.14 -5.69 -5.40
N ALA A 86 15.02 -5.77 -4.07
CA ALA A 86 14.66 -7.00 -3.38
C ALA A 86 13.27 -7.51 -3.80
N VAL A 87 12.29 -6.62 -3.95
CA VAL A 87 10.95 -6.98 -4.42
C VAL A 87 10.96 -7.38 -5.89
N VAL A 88 11.67 -6.64 -6.74
CA VAL A 88 11.81 -6.97 -8.19
C VAL A 88 12.45 -8.34 -8.38
N ALA A 89 13.46 -8.66 -7.58
CA ALA A 89 14.16 -9.96 -7.62
C ALA A 89 13.36 -11.12 -6.99
N GLY A 90 12.18 -10.85 -6.42
CA GLY A 90 11.38 -11.87 -5.70
C GLY A 90 11.97 -12.27 -4.34
N ASN A 91 12.89 -11.48 -3.77
CA ASN A 91 13.46 -11.69 -2.44
C ASN A 91 12.61 -11.07 -1.32
N ALA A 92 11.66 -10.19 -1.68
CA ALA A 92 10.64 -9.64 -0.79
C ALA A 92 9.28 -9.64 -1.48
N ASP A 93 8.21 -9.74 -0.70
CA ASP A 93 6.83 -9.78 -1.16
C ASP A 93 6.12 -8.44 -0.98
N VAL A 94 6.58 -7.64 -0.04
CA VAL A 94 5.99 -6.36 0.35
C VAL A 94 7.09 -5.30 0.49
N LEU A 95 6.82 -4.10 -0.02
CA LEU A 95 7.67 -2.93 0.14
C LEU A 95 7.02 -1.95 1.11
N MET A 96 7.73 -1.54 2.14
CA MET A 96 7.26 -0.55 3.12
C MET A 96 8.16 0.68 3.10
N LYS A 97 7.54 1.85 3.23
CA LYS A 97 8.23 3.13 3.42
C LYS A 97 8.52 3.35 4.91
N GLY A 98 9.77 3.62 5.25
CA GLY A 98 10.18 4.14 6.56
C GLY A 98 10.30 5.68 6.57
N LEU A 99 11.38 6.21 7.14
CA LEU A 99 11.58 7.65 7.35
C LEU A 99 11.90 8.44 6.05
N VAL A 100 12.13 7.79 4.93
CA VAL A 100 12.44 8.44 3.64
C VAL A 100 11.29 9.33 3.15
N SER A 101 11.61 10.42 2.44
CA SER A 101 10.58 11.27 1.85
C SER A 101 9.75 10.55 0.80
N THR A 102 8.46 10.92 0.68
CA THR A 102 7.55 10.31 -0.30
C THR A 102 8.05 10.46 -1.73
N ASP A 103 8.64 11.60 -2.09
CA ASP A 103 9.21 11.84 -3.41
C ASP A 103 10.33 10.84 -3.76
N LYS A 104 11.30 10.64 -2.87
CA LYS A 104 12.40 9.67 -3.08
C LYS A 104 11.88 8.24 -3.17
N TYR A 105 10.94 7.88 -2.30
CA TYR A 105 10.32 6.55 -2.31
C TYR A 105 9.56 6.28 -3.61
N MET A 106 8.74 7.24 -4.06
CA MET A 106 7.99 7.12 -5.30
C MET A 106 8.90 7.08 -6.54
N ARG A 107 10.00 7.86 -6.57
CA ARG A 107 11.00 7.76 -7.64
C ARG A 107 11.63 6.37 -7.74
N GLY A 108 11.88 5.71 -6.63
CA GLY A 108 12.36 4.32 -6.63
C GLY A 108 11.37 3.35 -7.26
N ILE A 109 10.09 3.42 -6.84
CA ILE A 109 9.02 2.57 -7.36
C ILE A 109 8.76 2.81 -8.86
N LEU A 110 8.72 4.08 -9.28
CA LEU A 110 8.41 4.50 -10.65
C LEU A 110 9.61 4.47 -11.61
N ASN A 111 10.78 4.04 -11.14
CA ASN A 111 11.95 3.92 -11.99
C ASN A 111 11.66 2.94 -13.15
N LYS A 112 11.90 3.39 -14.39
CA LYS A 112 11.53 2.62 -15.60
C LYS A 112 12.41 1.40 -15.84
N GLU A 113 13.65 1.42 -15.34
CA GLU A 113 14.64 0.35 -15.56
C GLU A 113 14.69 -0.65 -14.40
N ALA A 114 14.55 -0.15 -13.17
CA ALA A 114 14.76 -0.93 -11.94
C ALA A 114 13.58 -0.88 -10.96
N GLY A 115 12.48 -0.24 -11.34
CA GLY A 115 11.33 -0.06 -10.46
C GLY A 115 10.30 -1.18 -10.57
N LEU A 116 9.29 -1.09 -9.70
CA LEU A 116 8.18 -2.05 -9.63
C LEU A 116 7.06 -1.75 -10.63
N PHE A 117 7.11 -0.60 -11.29
CA PHE A 117 5.97 -0.10 -12.05
C PHE A 117 5.94 -0.66 -13.48
N PRO A 118 4.90 -1.43 -13.86
CA PRO A 118 4.82 -2.01 -15.19
C PRO A 118 4.54 -0.93 -16.27
N PRO A 119 4.97 -1.16 -17.51
CA PRO A 119 4.65 -0.27 -18.62
C PRO A 119 3.13 -0.06 -18.74
N LYS A 120 2.69 1.20 -18.89
CA LYS A 120 1.27 1.59 -18.97
C LYS A 120 0.46 1.26 -17.72
N GLY A 121 1.10 1.01 -16.59
CA GLY A 121 0.45 0.85 -15.28
C GLY A 121 -0.22 2.15 -14.83
N VAL A 122 -1.13 2.03 -13.88
CA VAL A 122 -1.70 3.16 -13.14
C VAL A 122 -1.42 2.89 -11.66
N LEU A 123 -0.62 3.76 -11.04
CA LEU A 123 -0.41 3.70 -9.61
C LEU A 123 -1.58 4.39 -8.92
N SER A 124 -2.23 3.69 -8.02
CA SER A 124 -3.38 4.19 -7.28
C SER A 124 -3.36 3.66 -5.86
N HIS A 125 -4.06 4.33 -4.98
CA HIS A 125 -4.18 3.96 -3.57
C HIS A 125 -5.55 3.33 -3.31
N VAL A 126 -5.57 2.18 -2.63
CA VAL A 126 -6.80 1.53 -2.15
C VAL A 126 -6.76 1.45 -0.64
N SER A 127 -7.81 1.92 0.02
CA SER A 127 -8.01 1.81 1.46
C SER A 127 -9.21 0.94 1.79
N ILE A 128 -9.09 0.19 2.88
CA ILE A 128 -10.21 -0.52 3.50
C ILE A 128 -10.54 0.20 4.80
N VAL A 129 -11.80 0.58 4.97
CA VAL A 129 -12.26 1.39 6.10
C VAL A 129 -13.38 0.66 6.82
N GLU A 130 -13.26 0.56 8.14
CA GLU A 130 -14.33 0.14 9.06
C GLU A 130 -14.91 1.36 9.77
N MET A 131 -16.23 1.52 9.71
CA MET A 131 -16.93 2.64 10.33
C MET A 131 -18.01 2.14 11.30
N PRO A 132 -18.10 2.68 12.52
CA PRO A 132 -19.11 2.27 13.50
C PRO A 132 -20.56 2.43 13.03
N CYS A 133 -20.81 3.38 12.12
CA CYS A 133 -22.13 3.68 11.57
C CYS A 133 -22.50 2.84 10.33
N TYR A 134 -21.61 1.96 9.86
CA TYR A 134 -21.85 1.15 8.67
C TYR A 134 -21.53 -0.32 8.90
N HIS A 135 -22.40 -1.19 8.46
CA HIS A 135 -22.45 -2.62 8.82
C HIS A 135 -21.43 -3.51 8.12
N LYS A 136 -20.54 -2.98 7.30
CA LYS A 136 -19.52 -3.73 6.56
C LYS A 136 -18.33 -2.84 6.20
N LEU A 137 -17.23 -3.46 5.79
CA LEU A 137 -16.06 -2.74 5.30
C LEU A 137 -16.36 -1.99 4.00
N LEU A 138 -15.82 -0.78 3.90
CA LEU A 138 -15.79 0.00 2.66
C LEU A 138 -14.40 -0.08 2.03
N VAL A 139 -14.36 -0.32 0.73
CA VAL A 139 -13.13 -0.27 -0.06
C VAL A 139 -13.19 0.99 -0.91
N ILE A 140 -12.24 1.90 -0.71
CA ILE A 140 -12.23 3.23 -1.34
C ILE A 140 -10.94 3.48 -2.12
N SER A 141 -11.02 4.25 -3.20
CA SER A 141 -9.90 4.68 -4.07
C SER A 141 -10.31 5.95 -4.83
N ASP A 142 -9.45 6.88 -5.17
CA ASP A 142 -8.08 7.07 -4.72
C ASP A 142 -8.06 8.12 -3.63
N VAL A 143 -7.34 7.90 -2.55
CA VAL A 143 -7.32 8.84 -1.40
C VAL A 143 -5.97 9.55 -1.24
N ALA A 144 -4.94 9.20 -2.04
CA ALA A 144 -3.59 9.67 -1.74
C ALA A 144 -2.66 9.89 -2.96
N VAL A 145 -2.95 9.31 -4.13
CA VAL A 145 -2.00 9.29 -5.27
C VAL A 145 -2.50 10.09 -6.47
N ILE A 146 -3.75 9.90 -6.88
CA ILE A 146 -4.32 10.56 -8.06
C ILE A 146 -5.43 11.52 -7.63
N PRO A 147 -5.16 12.84 -7.54
CA PRO A 147 -6.16 13.80 -7.08
C PRO A 147 -7.36 13.95 -8.04
N LEU A 148 -7.11 13.82 -9.34
CA LEU A 148 -8.14 13.96 -10.37
C LEU A 148 -7.94 12.88 -11.44
N PRO A 149 -8.48 11.67 -11.24
CA PRO A 149 -8.31 10.58 -12.18
C PRO A 149 -9.06 10.82 -13.48
N ASP A 150 -8.41 10.58 -14.61
CA ASP A 150 -9.05 10.54 -15.93
C ASP A 150 -9.90 9.26 -16.09
N PHE A 151 -10.59 9.15 -17.23
CA PHE A 151 -11.46 8.01 -17.52
C PHE A 151 -10.72 6.66 -17.50
N LYS A 152 -9.52 6.58 -18.09
CA LYS A 152 -8.73 5.35 -18.13
C LYS A 152 -8.20 4.96 -16.74
N GLN A 153 -7.82 5.94 -15.95
CA GLN A 153 -7.40 5.76 -14.57
C GLN A 153 -8.56 5.25 -13.71
N LYS A 154 -9.78 5.82 -13.86
CA LYS A 154 -10.99 5.34 -13.16
C LYS A 154 -11.31 3.88 -13.48
N ILE A 155 -11.24 3.46 -14.75
CA ILE A 155 -11.43 2.06 -15.12
C ILE A 155 -10.42 1.15 -14.40
N LYS A 156 -9.14 1.55 -14.30
CA LYS A 156 -8.13 0.79 -13.59
C LYS A 156 -8.41 0.74 -12.08
N GLN A 157 -8.81 1.86 -11.49
CA GLN A 157 -9.20 1.94 -10.07
C GLN A 157 -10.40 1.04 -9.76
N ILE A 158 -11.41 0.99 -10.62
CA ILE A 158 -12.55 0.06 -10.49
C ILE A 158 -12.05 -1.39 -10.45
N GLY A 159 -11.14 -1.76 -11.35
CA GLY A 159 -10.53 -3.10 -11.34
C GLY A 159 -9.76 -3.40 -10.05
N TYR A 160 -9.01 -2.42 -9.50
CA TYR A 160 -8.31 -2.59 -8.23
C TYR A 160 -9.27 -2.75 -7.05
N LEU A 161 -10.34 -1.93 -6.99
CA LEU A 161 -11.39 -2.05 -5.97
C LEU A 161 -12.09 -3.40 -6.04
N ALA A 162 -12.46 -3.87 -7.24
CA ALA A 162 -13.09 -5.16 -7.43
C ALA A 162 -12.19 -6.32 -6.98
N ASN A 163 -10.88 -6.24 -7.29
CA ASN A 163 -9.91 -7.25 -6.85
C ASN A 163 -9.77 -7.28 -5.32
N VAL A 164 -9.65 -6.12 -4.66
CA VAL A 164 -9.57 -6.06 -3.20
C VAL A 164 -10.86 -6.57 -2.55
N ALA A 165 -12.03 -6.19 -3.08
CA ALA A 165 -13.32 -6.68 -2.59
C ALA A 165 -13.44 -8.20 -2.73
N SER A 166 -12.97 -8.79 -3.83
CA SER A 166 -12.91 -10.23 -4.04
C SER A 166 -12.02 -10.93 -3.01
N LEU A 167 -10.86 -10.34 -2.68
CA LEU A 167 -9.99 -10.86 -1.62
C LEU A 167 -10.64 -10.85 -0.23
N LEU A 168 -11.59 -9.93 0.01
CA LEU A 168 -12.43 -9.90 1.21
C LEU A 168 -13.61 -10.90 1.17
N GLY A 169 -13.73 -11.69 0.11
CA GLY A 169 -14.78 -12.69 -0.07
C GLY A 169 -16.11 -12.12 -0.62
N ILE A 170 -16.05 -10.99 -1.32
CA ILE A 170 -17.22 -10.40 -2.00
C ILE A 170 -17.17 -10.81 -3.47
N GLU A 171 -18.05 -11.75 -3.86
CA GLU A 171 -18.07 -12.29 -5.23
C GLU A 171 -18.59 -11.27 -6.27
N THR A 172 -19.55 -10.46 -5.89
CA THR A 172 -20.15 -9.44 -6.76
C THR A 172 -20.11 -8.07 -6.10
N PRO A 173 -18.96 -7.37 -6.17
CA PRO A 173 -18.82 -6.06 -5.53
C PRO A 173 -19.66 -5.00 -6.26
N LYS A 174 -20.38 -4.19 -5.47
CA LYS A 174 -21.06 -3.01 -5.99
C LYS A 174 -20.13 -1.81 -5.86
N ILE A 175 -19.85 -1.14 -6.97
CA ILE A 175 -18.92 -0.01 -7.03
C ILE A 175 -19.70 1.25 -7.39
N ALA A 176 -19.56 2.29 -6.57
CA ALA A 176 -20.12 3.62 -6.83
C ALA A 176 -19.01 4.61 -7.19
N CYS A 177 -19.15 5.29 -8.31
CA CYS A 177 -18.30 6.42 -8.65
C CYS A 177 -18.87 7.68 -8.02
N ILE A 178 -18.11 8.30 -7.12
CA ILE A 178 -18.52 9.51 -6.41
C ILE A 178 -18.15 10.74 -7.24
N ALA A 179 -19.11 11.64 -7.41
CA ALA A 179 -18.94 12.96 -8.01
C ALA A 179 -19.43 14.04 -7.03
N PRO A 180 -18.94 15.29 -7.12
CA PRO A 180 -19.32 16.36 -6.20
C PRO A 180 -20.74 16.87 -6.43
N SER A 181 -21.43 16.41 -7.49
CA SER A 181 -22.81 16.77 -7.84
C SER A 181 -23.53 15.60 -8.48
N GLU A 182 -24.83 15.49 -8.22
CA GLU A 182 -25.73 14.55 -8.89
C GLU A 182 -26.04 15.00 -10.34
N GLN A 183 -25.81 16.27 -10.64
CA GLN A 183 -26.02 16.83 -11.96
C GLN A 183 -24.76 16.73 -12.81
N LEU A 184 -24.94 16.51 -14.11
CA LEU A 184 -23.85 16.61 -15.08
C LEU A 184 -23.47 18.08 -15.26
N LEU A 185 -22.32 18.44 -14.71
CA LEU A 185 -21.76 19.80 -14.81
C LEU A 185 -20.55 19.75 -15.77
N PRO A 186 -20.65 20.35 -16.98
CA PRO A 186 -19.55 20.33 -17.96
C PRO A 186 -18.22 20.92 -17.44
N SER A 187 -18.28 21.83 -16.49
CA SER A 187 -17.11 22.42 -15.83
C SER A 187 -16.46 21.51 -14.78
N VAL A 188 -17.12 20.41 -14.39
CA VAL A 188 -16.66 19.46 -13.38
C VAL A 188 -16.31 18.14 -14.06
N ILE A 189 -15.02 17.93 -14.32
CA ILE A 189 -14.49 16.77 -15.07
C ILE A 189 -14.94 15.43 -14.44
N SER A 190 -15.04 15.35 -13.12
CA SER A 190 -15.48 14.12 -12.44
C SER A 190 -16.95 13.77 -12.74
N SER A 191 -17.83 14.74 -12.92
CA SER A 191 -19.24 14.50 -13.29
C SER A 191 -19.38 14.06 -14.75
N VAL A 192 -18.54 14.59 -15.65
CA VAL A 192 -18.53 14.22 -17.09
C VAL A 192 -18.01 12.79 -17.27
N SER A 193 -16.94 12.42 -16.58
CA SER A 193 -16.36 11.07 -16.69
C SER A 193 -17.27 9.98 -16.12
N TYR A 194 -18.19 10.30 -15.22
CA TYR A 194 -19.19 9.37 -14.69
C TYR A 194 -20.19 8.91 -15.77
N THR A 195 -20.67 9.82 -16.63
CA THR A 195 -21.58 9.47 -17.71
C THR A 195 -20.96 8.55 -18.75
N HIS A 196 -19.66 8.71 -19.03
CA HIS A 196 -18.93 7.81 -19.91
C HIS A 196 -18.79 6.39 -19.32
N LEU A 197 -18.56 6.27 -18.00
CA LEU A 197 -18.54 4.96 -17.34
C LEU A 197 -19.88 4.25 -17.43
N ARG A 198 -20.99 4.96 -17.17
CA ARG A 198 -22.35 4.39 -17.22
C ARG A 198 -22.74 3.93 -18.62
N ALA A 199 -22.25 4.57 -19.67
CA ALA A 199 -22.51 4.19 -21.05
C ALA A 199 -21.85 2.87 -21.48
N HIS A 200 -20.89 2.36 -20.71
CA HIS A 200 -20.19 1.08 -20.95
C HIS A 200 -20.74 -0.08 -20.11
N GLU A 201 -21.73 0.15 -19.25
CA GLU A 201 -22.39 -0.89 -18.42
C GLU A 201 -23.59 -1.56 -19.13
N THR A 202 -23.90 -1.16 -20.37
CA THR A 202 -24.87 -1.79 -21.26
C THR A 202 -24.13 -2.45 -22.43
#